data_09029dec126d72dd55bb459b4315beca
#
_entry.id   09029dec126d72dd55bb459b4315beca
#
_cell.length_a   1.000
_cell.length_b   1.000
_cell.length_c   1.000
_cell.angle_alpha   90.00
_cell.angle_beta   90.00
_cell.angle_gamma   90.00
#
_symmetry.space_group_name_H-M   'P 1'
#
loop_
_entity.id
_entity.type
_entity.pdbx_description
1 polymer ?
#
loop_
_entity_poly.entity_id
_entity_poly.type
_entity_poly.pdbx_seq_one_letter_code
_entity_poly.pdbx_strand_id
1 'polypeptide(L)'
;MQLPLRVFVGALVVPALLAAVGLAAHPAPGVPVGHLVLAVRSSEIVLAGTAASAEERQEVVDAVRALTTYRITDALTPNAGERLPVSPAVAAALLEAVLDRDVTDFTGVVHKGRLTASARVATPEHAGSLSDALRSAAPGLRVDEDFTTTG
;
A
#
# COMPACT_ATOMS: atom_id res chain seq x y z
N MET A 1 -25.93 -27.19 -27.84
CA MET A 1 -25.66 -26.06 -28.27
C MET A 1 -25.94 -24.99 -27.41
N GLN A 2 -26.96 -24.90 -26.77
CA GLN A 2 -27.23 -23.81 -25.98
C GLN A 2 -26.44 -23.81 -24.77
N LEU A 3 -26.02 -24.90 -24.32
CA LEU A 3 -25.24 -24.94 -23.16
C LEU A 3 -24.07 -24.01 -23.16
N PRO A 4 -23.25 -24.08 -24.10
CA PRO A 4 -22.10 -23.20 -24.10
C PRO A 4 -22.55 -21.78 -24.20
N LEU A 5 -23.62 -21.54 -24.84
CA LEU A 5 -24.08 -20.23 -24.95
C LEU A 5 -24.51 -19.72 -23.63
N ARG A 6 -25.16 -20.52 -22.86
CA ARG A 6 -25.58 -20.05 -21.60
C ARG A 6 -24.43 -19.78 -20.70
N VAL A 7 -23.50 -20.62 -20.76
CA VAL A 7 -22.34 -20.40 -19.96
C VAL A 7 -21.70 -19.12 -20.34
N PHE A 8 -21.68 -18.86 -21.63
CA PHE A 8 -21.13 -17.65 -22.02
C PHE A 8 -21.87 -16.53 -21.50
N VAL A 9 -23.13 -16.53 -21.56
CA VAL A 9 -23.93 -15.45 -21.08
C VAL A 9 -23.69 -15.25 -19.62
N GLY A 10 -23.58 -16.31 -18.89
CA GLY A 10 -23.34 -16.17 -17.50
C GLY A 10 -21.99 -15.55 -17.22
N ALA A 11 -21.04 -15.99 -17.97
CA ALA A 11 -19.72 -15.49 -17.78
C ALA A 11 -19.63 -14.03 -18.15
N LEU A 12 -20.42 -13.60 -19.09
CA LEU A 12 -20.39 -12.24 -19.42
C LEU A 12 -21.13 -11.40 -18.44
N VAL A 13 -22.21 -11.92 -17.95
CA VAL A 13 -23.02 -11.15 -17.06
C VAL A 13 -22.25 -10.75 -15.83
N VAL A 14 -21.51 -11.66 -15.30
CA VAL A 14 -20.77 -11.33 -14.07
C VAL A 14 -19.79 -10.20 -14.27
N PRO A 15 -18.94 -10.28 -15.24
CA PRO A 15 -18.02 -9.19 -15.44
C PRO A 15 -18.74 -7.90 -15.77
N ALA A 16 -19.79 -8.01 -16.50
CA ALA A 16 -20.50 -6.81 -16.86
C ALA A 16 -21.12 -6.17 -15.64
N LEU A 17 -21.61 -6.96 -14.75
CA LEU A 17 -22.17 -6.42 -13.54
C LEU A 17 -21.10 -5.74 -12.72
N LEU A 18 -19.97 -6.34 -12.62
CA LEU A 18 -18.91 -5.73 -11.88
C LEU A 18 -18.51 -4.42 -12.51
N ALA A 19 -18.42 -4.40 -13.78
CA ALA A 19 -18.06 -3.19 -14.45
C ALA A 19 -19.13 -2.14 -14.23
N ALA A 20 -20.35 -2.55 -14.32
CA ALA A 20 -21.42 -1.60 -14.13
C ALA A 20 -21.41 -1.04 -12.72
N VAL A 21 -21.14 -1.87 -11.79
CA VAL A 21 -21.04 -1.39 -10.43
C VAL A 21 -19.91 -0.39 -10.31
N GLY A 22 -18.82 -0.70 -10.89
CA GLY A 22 -17.70 0.21 -10.86
C GLY A 22 -18.01 1.50 -11.51
N LEU A 23 -18.72 1.43 -12.62
CA LEU A 23 -19.06 2.66 -13.28
C LEU A 23 -20.06 3.43 -12.51
N ALA A 24 -21.03 2.73 -12.00
CA ALA A 24 -22.04 3.41 -11.27
C ALA A 24 -21.45 4.12 -10.09
N ALA A 25 -20.46 3.54 -9.61
CA ALA A 25 -19.92 4.14 -8.48
C ALA A 25 -19.17 5.33 -8.79
N HIS A 26 -18.81 5.37 -9.93
CA HIS A 26 -18.09 6.43 -10.28
C HIS A 26 -18.16 7.40 -9.47
N PRO A 27 -17.86 7.68 -9.10
CA PRO A 27 -17.34 8.56 -8.52
C PRO A 27 -16.58 7.79 -7.65
N ALA A 28 -15.71 8.09 -7.44
CA ALA A 28 -14.82 7.67 -6.57
C ALA A 28 -15.34 7.02 -5.36
N PRO A 29 -16.38 7.47 -4.82
CA PRO A 29 -16.79 6.90 -3.57
C PRO A 29 -17.13 5.46 -3.67
N GLY A 30 -17.40 5.01 -4.81
CA GLY A 30 -17.79 3.64 -4.91
C GLY A 30 -16.67 2.67 -5.16
N VAL A 31 -15.48 3.16 -5.43
CA VAL A 31 -14.36 2.27 -5.69
C VAL A 31 -13.70 1.88 -4.38
N PRO A 32 -13.68 0.62 -4.03
CA PRO A 32 -13.05 0.21 -2.79
C PRO A 32 -11.58 0.55 -2.79
N VAL A 33 -11.11 0.97 -1.63
CA VAL A 33 -9.70 1.24 -1.45
C VAL A 33 -9.11 0.04 -0.75
N GLY A 34 -8.07 -0.51 -1.30
CA GLY A 34 -7.39 -1.66 -0.71
C GLY A 34 -6.51 -1.23 0.44
N HIS A 35 -5.63 -2.11 0.83
CA HIS A 35 -4.66 -1.81 1.88
C HIS A 35 -3.27 -1.95 1.29
N LEU A 36 -2.31 -1.30 1.91
CA LEU A 36 -0.92 -1.37 1.52
C LEU A 36 -0.08 -1.60 2.75
N VAL A 37 0.74 -2.63 2.74
CA VAL A 37 1.66 -2.93 3.82
C VAL A 37 3.07 -2.61 3.33
N LEU A 38 3.77 -1.79 4.11
CA LEU A 38 5.15 -1.44 3.85
C LEU A 38 5.95 -1.92 5.06
N ALA A 39 6.87 -2.82 4.85
CA ALA A 39 7.68 -3.34 5.94
C ALA A 39 9.16 -3.25 5.61
N VAL A 40 9.96 -2.94 6.62
CA VAL A 40 11.41 -2.93 6.49
C VAL A 40 11.96 -3.90 7.53
N ARG A 41 12.72 -4.86 7.07
CA ARG A 41 13.31 -5.89 7.94
C ARG A 41 14.79 -5.98 7.60
N SER A 42 15.63 -5.43 8.45
CA SER A 42 17.08 -5.41 8.20
C SER A 42 17.37 -4.76 6.85
N SER A 43 17.71 -5.53 5.85
CA SER A 43 18.01 -5.00 4.51
C SER A 43 17.00 -5.46 3.47
N GLU A 44 15.78 -5.75 3.90
CA GLU A 44 14.73 -6.15 2.98
C GLU A 44 13.51 -5.25 3.14
N ILE A 45 12.87 -4.91 2.04
CA ILE A 45 11.61 -4.18 2.04
C ILE A 45 10.54 -5.12 1.51
N VAL A 46 9.43 -5.20 2.22
CA VAL A 46 8.30 -6.02 1.79
C VAL A 46 7.14 -5.08 1.45
N LEU A 47 6.59 -5.26 0.26
CA LEU A 47 5.42 -4.54 -0.20
C LEU A 47 4.30 -5.55 -0.37
N ALA A 48 3.19 -5.36 0.31
CA ALA A 48 2.05 -6.26 0.21
C ALA A 48 0.76 -5.48 0.13
N GLY A 49 -0.27 -6.09 -0.39
CA GLY A 49 -1.57 -5.46 -0.53
C GLY A 49 -2.11 -5.58 -1.93
N THR A 50 -3.03 -4.69 -2.30
CA THR A 50 -3.67 -4.74 -3.60
C THR A 50 -3.42 -3.48 -4.38
N ALA A 51 -3.13 -3.63 -5.66
CA ALA A 51 -3.00 -2.53 -6.60
C ALA A 51 -4.09 -2.67 -7.64
N ALA A 52 -4.53 -1.58 -8.22
CA ALA A 52 -5.62 -1.62 -9.19
C ALA A 52 -5.22 -2.32 -10.49
N SER A 53 -3.94 -2.33 -10.82
CA SER A 53 -3.45 -2.91 -12.05
C SER A 53 -1.99 -3.33 -11.91
N ALA A 54 -1.50 -4.05 -12.90
CA ALA A 54 -0.09 -4.43 -12.93
C ALA A 54 0.79 -3.20 -13.11
N GLU A 55 0.30 -2.19 -13.80
CA GLU A 55 1.04 -0.95 -13.99
C GLU A 55 1.20 -0.21 -12.68
N GLU A 56 0.13 -0.09 -11.91
CA GLU A 56 0.19 0.59 -10.62
C GLU A 56 1.13 -0.14 -9.67
N ARG A 57 1.06 -1.47 -9.67
CA ARG A 57 1.97 -2.28 -8.89
C ARG A 57 3.42 -2.00 -9.28
N GLN A 58 3.70 -1.95 -10.57
CA GLN A 58 5.05 -1.73 -11.05
C GLN A 58 5.54 -0.32 -10.69
N GLU A 59 4.66 0.66 -10.73
CA GLU A 59 5.02 2.03 -10.37
C GLU A 59 5.48 2.10 -8.91
N VAL A 60 4.81 1.40 -8.02
CA VAL A 60 5.19 1.38 -6.61
C VAL A 60 6.56 0.70 -6.46
N VAL A 61 6.72 -0.44 -7.10
CA VAL A 61 7.98 -1.19 -6.99
C VAL A 61 9.14 -0.36 -7.53
N ASP A 62 8.94 0.31 -8.65
CA ASP A 62 9.99 1.13 -9.26
C ASP A 62 10.31 2.34 -8.38
N ALA A 63 9.30 2.97 -7.80
CA ALA A 63 9.52 4.11 -6.93
C ALA A 63 10.32 3.70 -5.68
N VAL A 64 10.03 2.55 -5.13
CA VAL A 64 10.75 2.04 -3.97
C VAL A 64 12.17 1.62 -4.35
N ARG A 65 12.30 1.00 -5.50
CA ARG A 65 13.62 0.55 -5.97
C ARG A 65 14.56 1.73 -6.19
N ALA A 66 14.04 2.89 -6.52
CA ALA A 66 14.85 4.07 -6.70
C ALA A 66 15.39 4.62 -5.39
N LEU A 67 14.84 4.22 -4.24
CA LEU A 67 15.27 4.74 -2.95
C LEU A 67 16.43 3.97 -2.33
N THR A 68 16.60 2.72 -2.68
CA THR A 68 17.46 1.87 -1.89
C THR A 68 17.97 0.70 -2.71
N THR A 69 19.07 0.10 -2.23
CA THR A 69 19.59 -1.13 -2.81
C THR A 69 19.12 -2.36 -2.02
N TYR A 70 18.24 -2.18 -1.06
CA TYR A 70 17.71 -3.31 -0.30
C TYR A 70 16.95 -4.26 -1.23
N ARG A 71 16.84 -5.49 -0.80
CA ARG A 71 16.04 -6.45 -1.53
C ARG A 71 14.57 -6.05 -1.38
N ILE A 72 13.84 -6.07 -2.45
CA ILE A 72 12.42 -5.77 -2.43
C ILE A 72 11.65 -7.06 -2.69
N THR A 73 10.79 -7.41 -1.75
CA THR A 73 9.87 -8.52 -1.92
C THR A 73 8.52 -7.93 -2.29
N ASP A 74 8.11 -8.18 -3.53
CA ASP A 74 6.89 -7.64 -4.07
C ASP A 74 5.78 -8.67 -3.91
N ALA A 75 4.92 -8.45 -2.95
CA ALA A 75 3.75 -9.29 -2.69
C ALA A 75 2.46 -8.52 -2.98
N LEU A 76 2.53 -7.51 -3.83
CA LEU A 76 1.35 -6.79 -4.26
C LEU A 76 0.56 -7.62 -5.26
N THR A 77 -0.75 -7.61 -5.13
CA THR A 77 -1.62 -8.38 -6.01
C THR A 77 -2.48 -7.42 -6.83
N PRO A 78 -2.44 -7.52 -8.16
CA PRO A 78 -3.32 -6.68 -8.97
C PRO A 78 -4.77 -7.11 -8.79
N ASN A 79 -5.64 -6.14 -8.62
CA ASN A 79 -7.08 -6.40 -8.48
C ASN A 79 -7.83 -5.16 -8.96
N ALA A 80 -8.47 -5.27 -10.10
CA ALA A 80 -9.17 -4.14 -10.70
C ALA A 80 -10.30 -3.60 -9.84
N GLY A 81 -10.75 -4.36 -8.85
CA GLY A 81 -11.83 -3.91 -7.97
C GLY A 81 -11.34 -3.09 -6.78
N GLU A 82 -10.05 -2.92 -6.63
CA GLU A 82 -9.49 -2.16 -5.51
C GLU A 82 -8.34 -1.32 -6.03
N ARG A 83 -8.06 -0.25 -5.34
CA ARG A 83 -6.93 0.61 -5.69
C ARG A 83 -6.05 0.82 -4.48
N LEU A 84 -4.82 1.24 -4.71
CA LEU A 84 -3.92 1.54 -3.62
C LEU A 84 -4.47 2.70 -2.79
N PRO A 85 -4.29 2.65 -1.49
CA PRO A 85 -4.79 3.71 -0.60
C PRO A 85 -3.97 5.00 -0.69
N VAL A 86 -2.78 4.93 -1.26
CA VAL A 86 -1.93 6.11 -1.47
C VAL A 86 -1.25 5.97 -2.83
N SER A 87 -0.75 7.08 -3.35
CA SER A 87 -0.03 7.08 -4.62
C SER A 87 1.32 6.41 -4.46
N PRO A 88 1.94 5.94 -5.55
CA PRO A 88 3.28 5.39 -5.47
C PRO A 88 4.30 6.36 -4.87
N ALA A 89 4.14 7.66 -5.14
CA ALA A 89 5.03 8.66 -4.59
C ALA A 89 4.91 8.76 -3.08
N VAL A 90 3.71 8.66 -2.54
CA VAL A 90 3.50 8.71 -1.11
C VAL A 90 4.05 7.44 -0.45
N ALA A 91 3.83 6.29 -1.07
CA ALA A 91 4.38 5.03 -0.56
C ALA A 91 5.91 5.12 -0.48
N ALA A 92 6.55 5.65 -1.51
CA ALA A 92 7.99 5.83 -1.52
C ALA A 92 8.44 6.82 -0.45
N ALA A 93 7.70 7.92 -0.28
CA ALA A 93 8.04 8.92 0.73
C ALA A 93 7.96 8.35 2.15
N LEU A 94 6.98 7.49 2.41
CA LEU A 94 6.87 6.84 3.70
C LEU A 94 8.07 5.93 3.96
N LEU A 95 8.48 5.18 2.97
CA LEU A 95 9.66 4.32 3.13
C LEU A 95 10.94 5.12 3.27
N GLU A 96 11.06 6.21 2.53
CA GLU A 96 12.22 7.06 2.65
C GLU A 96 12.34 7.62 4.07
N ALA A 97 11.21 8.01 4.66
CA ALA A 97 11.19 8.51 6.02
C ALA A 97 11.73 7.47 7.01
N VAL A 98 11.43 6.20 6.77
CA VAL A 98 11.91 5.11 7.62
C VAL A 98 13.39 4.84 7.36
N LEU A 99 13.78 4.77 6.10
CA LEU A 99 15.13 4.40 5.73
C LEU A 99 16.17 5.43 6.18
N ASP A 100 15.77 6.70 6.29
CA ASP A 100 16.66 7.75 6.70
C ASP A 100 16.92 7.79 8.21
N ARG A 101 16.28 6.91 8.99
CA ARG A 101 16.31 7.03 10.44
C ARG A 101 16.79 5.78 11.18
N ASP A 102 17.56 4.96 10.52
CA ASP A 102 18.16 3.77 11.15
C ASP A 102 17.14 2.91 11.90
N VAL A 103 15.96 2.75 11.33
CA VAL A 103 14.95 1.88 11.88
C VAL A 103 15.19 0.48 11.31
N THR A 104 15.36 -0.49 12.15
CA THR A 104 15.68 -1.83 11.68
C THR A 104 14.46 -2.70 11.50
N ASP A 105 13.34 -2.32 12.10
CA ASP A 105 12.15 -3.14 12.06
C ASP A 105 10.95 -2.19 12.02
N PHE A 106 10.30 -2.13 10.89
CA PHE A 106 9.18 -1.24 10.68
C PHE A 106 8.08 -1.97 9.92
N THR A 107 6.84 -1.74 10.33
CA THR A 107 5.68 -2.20 9.58
C THR A 107 4.65 -1.07 9.56
N GLY A 108 4.25 -0.68 8.36
CA GLY A 108 3.21 0.30 8.19
C GLY A 108 2.07 -0.29 7.38
N VAL A 109 0.85 -0.10 7.82
CA VAL A 109 -0.34 -0.54 7.09
C VAL A 109 -1.18 0.68 6.80
N VAL A 110 -1.41 0.94 5.52
CA VAL A 110 -2.22 2.06 5.08
C VAL A 110 -3.58 1.52 4.65
N HIS A 111 -4.63 2.02 5.24
CA HIS A 111 -5.97 1.59 4.91
C HIS A 111 -6.98 2.66 5.34
N LYS A 112 -7.87 3.02 4.46
CA LYS A 112 -8.97 3.97 4.74
C LYS A 112 -8.49 5.26 5.39
N GLY A 113 -7.49 5.89 4.81
CA GLY A 113 -7.01 7.17 5.29
C GLY A 113 -6.19 7.13 6.56
N ARG A 114 -5.78 5.96 6.98
CA ARG A 114 -5.04 5.77 8.23
C ARG A 114 -3.76 4.98 7.97
N LEU A 115 -2.69 5.40 8.59
CA LEU A 115 -1.44 4.65 8.61
C LEU A 115 -1.25 4.13 10.03
N THR A 116 -1.20 2.83 10.18
CA THR A 116 -0.85 2.21 11.46
C THR A 116 0.60 1.79 11.36
N ALA A 117 1.45 2.42 12.13
CA ALA A 117 2.90 2.20 12.05
C ALA A 117 3.42 1.60 13.33
N SER A 118 4.14 0.52 13.23
CA SER A 118 4.88 -0.05 14.35
C SER A 118 6.34 -0.15 13.99
N ALA A 119 7.20 0.13 14.94
CA ALA A 119 8.63 0.15 14.66
C ALA A 119 9.43 -0.05 15.95
N ARG A 120 10.66 -0.50 15.77
CA ARG A 120 11.61 -0.57 16.84
C ARG A 120 12.67 0.47 16.57
N VAL A 121 12.83 1.39 17.48
CA VAL A 121 13.79 2.50 17.34
C VAL A 121 14.74 2.53 18.52
N ALA A 122 15.84 3.21 18.35
CA ALA A 122 16.89 3.20 19.39
C ALA A 122 16.52 4.05 20.60
N THR A 123 15.93 5.19 20.39
CA THR A 123 15.66 6.14 21.49
C THR A 123 14.30 6.80 21.28
N PRO A 124 13.75 7.43 22.33
CA PRO A 124 12.51 8.19 22.19
C PRO A 124 12.62 9.36 21.20
N GLU A 125 13.80 9.94 21.07
CA GLU A 125 14.02 11.01 20.11
C GLU A 125 13.89 10.49 18.68
N HIS A 126 14.39 9.29 18.43
CA HIS A 126 14.25 8.66 17.13
C HIS A 126 12.77 8.36 16.84
N ALA A 127 12.02 7.98 17.88
CA ALA A 127 10.60 7.75 17.72
C ALA A 127 9.88 9.04 17.31
N GLY A 128 10.19 10.14 17.95
CA GLY A 128 9.60 11.43 17.59
C GLY A 128 9.96 11.87 16.19
N SER A 129 11.21 11.68 15.81
CA SER A 129 11.68 12.03 14.48
C SER A 129 10.98 11.21 13.42
N LEU A 130 10.80 9.90 13.67
CA LEU A 130 10.11 9.03 12.74
C LEU A 130 8.63 9.43 12.61
N SER A 131 8.00 9.74 13.73
CA SER A 131 6.62 10.18 13.76
C SER A 131 6.42 11.43 12.90
N ASP A 132 7.26 12.43 13.10
CA ASP A 132 7.16 13.67 12.32
C ASP A 132 7.42 13.42 10.83
N ALA A 133 8.36 12.56 10.52
CA ALA A 133 8.68 12.26 9.14
C ALA A 133 7.54 11.53 8.44
N LEU A 134 6.90 10.60 9.13
CA LEU A 134 5.76 9.88 8.56
C LEU A 134 4.59 10.84 8.30
N ARG A 135 4.33 11.74 9.22
CA ARG A 135 3.27 12.72 9.04
C ARG A 135 3.57 13.68 7.89
N SER A 136 4.83 14.05 7.75
CA SER A 136 5.24 14.92 6.65
C SER A 136 5.17 14.22 5.30
N ALA A 137 5.47 12.93 5.28
CA ALA A 137 5.45 12.15 4.03
C ALA A 137 4.02 11.93 3.53
N ALA A 138 3.06 11.85 4.43
CA ALA A 138 1.68 11.58 4.06
C ALA A 138 0.72 12.46 4.87
N PRO A 139 0.69 13.75 4.58
CA PRO A 139 -0.10 14.68 5.40
C PRO A 139 -1.60 14.42 5.39
N GLY A 140 -2.09 13.68 4.42
CA GLY A 140 -3.50 13.34 4.38
C GLY A 140 -3.88 12.11 5.18
N LEU A 141 -2.92 11.42 5.78
CA LEU A 141 -3.20 10.21 6.54
C LEU A 141 -3.22 10.50 8.03
N ARG A 142 -4.10 9.79 8.73
CA ARG A 142 -4.05 9.78 10.18
C ARG A 142 -3.03 8.73 10.57
N VAL A 143 -2.06 9.11 11.39
CA VAL A 143 -0.98 8.21 11.77
C VAL A 143 -1.20 7.72 13.20
N ASP A 144 -1.32 6.40 13.35
CA ASP A 144 -1.39 5.74 14.64
C ASP A 144 -0.07 5.02 14.84
N GLU A 145 0.59 5.25 15.95
CA GLU A 145 1.96 4.78 16.17
C GLU A 145 2.06 3.82 17.33
N ASP A 146 2.87 2.80 17.15
CA ASP A 146 3.20 1.86 18.21
C ASP A 146 4.69 1.62 18.11
N PHE A 147 5.48 2.57 18.62
CA PHE A 147 6.93 2.49 18.53
C PHE A 147 7.50 2.01 19.85
N THR A 148 8.42 1.07 19.78
CA THR A 148 9.12 0.57 20.97
C THR A 148 10.57 0.99 20.89
N THR A 149 11.15 1.28 22.04
CA THR A 149 12.57 1.64 22.09
C THR A 149 13.36 0.46 22.60
N THR A 150 14.56 0.33 22.09
CA THR A 150 15.43 -0.78 22.47
C THR A 150 16.42 -0.39 23.55
N GLY A 151 16.57 0.87 23.84
CA GLY A 151 17.60 1.37 24.77
C GLY A 151 17.18 1.51 26.18
#